data_31dac675f5759ac59e27ee1f4a135942
#
_entry.id   31dac675f5759ac59e27ee1f4a135942
#
_cell.length_a   1.000
_cell.length_b   1.000
_cell.length_c   1.000
_cell.angle_alpha   90.00
_cell.angle_beta   90.00
_cell.angle_gamma   90.00
#
_symmetry.space_group_name_H-M   'P 1'
#
loop_
_entity.id
_entity.type
_entity.pdbx_description
1 polymer ?
#
loop_
_entity_poly.entity_id
_entity_poly.type
_entity_poly.pdbx_seq_one_letter_code
_entity_poly.pdbx_strand_id
1 'polypeptide(L)'
;MKKIVNILAGALLLFSSALFAQQESTFTLYRYHMNMVNPAYAGVDGQTVITGSVRRQWSGIGDAPSTQAVSFGTSLGKNLGFGVSVVNDKIFVQKQNVVGVDFSYKVKVDAVADLYLGVKAGGHFYDVNTFGLVGADKERSPLDESTFNPNIGVGALLKSKSFYMSLSIPNLINSENYRNLSGYRKIPVHKPHVYWSSGYDINLNPDASLVLKPSFMLRYVNGSPVSFDFNTMLNIQNYVEFGGMYSFNRAYAGIVDFTISKKLMVGYAYEAMTSSTQLQGAGNTHEFFIKFTF
;
A
#
# COMPACT_ATOMS: atom_id res chain seq x y z
N MET A 1 11.02 48.57 4.64
CA MET A 1 10.17 47.69 5.42
C MET A 1 8.93 47.20 4.64
N LYS A 2 8.06 48.03 4.07
CA LYS A 2 6.86 47.59 3.31
C LYS A 2 7.15 46.60 2.15
N LYS A 3 8.23 46.80 1.39
CA LYS A 3 8.61 45.89 0.28
C LYS A 3 9.02 44.49 0.77
N ILE A 4 9.68 44.38 1.92
CA ILE A 4 10.09 43.08 2.51
C ILE A 4 8.86 42.34 3.06
N VAL A 5 7.92 43.06 3.67
CA VAL A 5 6.65 42.48 4.14
C VAL A 5 5.81 41.93 2.98
N ASN A 6 5.76 42.66 1.85
CA ASN A 6 5.03 42.20 0.66
C ASN A 6 5.71 40.99 -0.03
N ILE A 7 7.03 40.91 0.00
CA ILE A 7 7.76 39.73 -0.51
C ILE A 7 7.56 38.52 0.41
N LEU A 8 7.59 38.71 1.72
CA LEU A 8 7.30 37.64 2.70
C LEU A 8 5.83 37.20 2.64
N ALA A 9 4.88 38.10 2.47
CA ALA A 9 3.47 37.78 2.29
C ALA A 9 3.22 37.05 0.95
N GLY A 10 3.90 37.41 -0.13
CA GLY A 10 3.87 36.71 -1.42
C GLY A 10 4.48 35.35 -1.34
N ALA A 11 5.57 35.17 -0.60
CA ALA A 11 6.18 33.86 -0.35
C ALA A 11 5.29 32.94 0.51
N LEU A 12 4.61 33.50 1.53
CA LEU A 12 3.63 32.73 2.33
C LEU A 12 2.42 32.26 1.51
N LEU A 13 1.95 33.07 0.56
CA LEU A 13 0.84 32.69 -0.33
C LEU A 13 1.22 31.58 -1.34
N LEU A 14 2.50 31.46 -1.68
CA LEU A 14 3.00 30.38 -2.55
C LEU A 14 3.13 29.04 -1.81
N PHE A 15 3.16 29.03 -0.48
CA PHE A 15 3.20 27.81 0.35
C PHE A 15 1.82 27.26 0.73
N SER A 16 0.73 27.94 0.40
CA SER A 16 -0.64 27.48 0.69
C SER A 16 -1.22 26.53 -0.36
N SER A 17 -0.42 26.03 -1.30
CA SER A 17 -0.87 25.10 -2.31
C SER A 17 -0.90 23.66 -1.78
N ALA A 18 -2.13 23.18 -1.66
CA ALA A 18 -2.53 21.79 -1.83
C ALA A 18 -2.36 20.82 -0.66
N LEU A 19 -3.25 20.92 0.29
CA LEU A 19 -3.67 19.78 1.14
C LEU A 19 -4.75 18.93 0.43
N PHE A 20 -4.50 18.50 -0.80
CA PHE A 20 -5.33 17.52 -1.52
C PHE A 20 -4.51 16.28 -1.84
N ALA A 21 -3.99 15.63 -0.83
CA ALA A 21 -3.39 14.32 -0.98
C ALA A 21 -4.40 13.27 -0.49
N GLN A 22 -5.30 12.82 -1.36
CA GLN A 22 -5.96 11.52 -1.16
C GLN A 22 -4.88 10.46 -1.32
N GLN A 23 -4.36 9.98 -0.20
CA GLN A 23 -3.40 8.88 -0.17
C GLN A 23 -4.18 7.56 -0.19
N GLU A 24 -3.78 6.64 -1.06
CA GLU A 24 -4.22 5.24 -0.94
C GLU A 24 -3.79 4.68 0.41
N SER A 25 -4.54 3.67 0.88
CA SER A 25 -4.23 2.96 2.13
C SER A 25 -2.79 2.46 2.11
N THR A 26 -2.00 2.89 3.08
CA THR A 26 -0.60 2.49 3.20
C THR A 26 -0.46 1.40 4.25
N PHE A 27 0.29 0.35 3.93
CA PHE A 27 0.62 -0.73 4.83
C PHE A 27 2.08 -0.61 5.26
N THR A 28 2.35 -0.76 6.56
CA THR A 28 3.72 -0.92 7.08
C THR A 28 4.29 -2.26 6.62
N LEU A 29 3.42 -3.27 6.58
CA LEU A 29 3.72 -4.65 6.18
C LEU A 29 3.48 -4.92 4.68
N TYR A 30 3.62 -3.90 3.80
CA TYR A 30 3.37 -4.00 2.37
C TYR A 30 4.11 -5.16 1.68
N ARG A 31 5.31 -5.53 2.18
CA ARG A 31 6.13 -6.60 1.63
C ARG A 31 5.44 -7.97 1.60
N TYR A 32 4.42 -8.17 2.44
CA TYR A 32 3.63 -9.39 2.50
C TYR A 32 2.40 -9.38 1.59
N HIS A 33 2.08 -8.22 1.02
CA HIS A 33 0.93 -7.96 0.15
C HIS A 33 1.32 -7.34 -1.20
N MET A 34 2.48 -7.69 -1.73
CA MET A 34 3.03 -7.03 -2.91
C MET A 34 2.13 -7.12 -4.16
N ASN A 35 1.28 -8.14 -4.30
CA ASN A 35 0.33 -8.24 -5.40
C ASN A 35 -0.75 -7.14 -5.36
N MET A 36 -1.05 -6.52 -4.21
CA MET A 36 -1.94 -5.36 -4.16
C MET A 36 -1.33 -4.16 -4.89
N VAL A 37 -0.02 -3.98 -4.74
CA VAL A 37 0.74 -2.85 -5.29
C VAL A 37 1.23 -3.12 -6.70
N ASN A 38 1.58 -4.37 -7.01
CA ASN A 38 2.18 -4.74 -8.30
C ASN A 38 1.66 -6.11 -8.76
N PRO A 39 0.86 -6.17 -9.84
CA PRO A 39 0.28 -7.41 -10.36
C PRO A 39 1.34 -8.44 -10.80
N ALA A 40 2.56 -8.04 -11.06
CA ALA A 40 3.65 -8.95 -11.42
C ALA A 40 4.03 -9.91 -10.28
N TYR A 41 3.61 -9.64 -9.03
CA TYR A 41 3.82 -10.55 -7.90
C TYR A 41 2.83 -11.71 -7.83
N ALA A 42 1.79 -11.74 -8.65
CA ALA A 42 0.83 -12.83 -8.67
C ALA A 42 1.52 -14.16 -9.07
N GLY A 43 1.48 -15.16 -8.18
CA GLY A 43 2.07 -16.48 -8.42
C GLY A 43 3.60 -16.52 -8.51
N VAL A 44 4.30 -15.51 -8.05
CA VAL A 44 5.77 -15.50 -7.94
C VAL A 44 6.21 -16.64 -7.01
N ASP A 45 7.38 -17.24 -7.34
CA ASP A 45 7.98 -18.37 -6.63
C ASP A 45 7.20 -19.71 -6.76
N GLY A 46 6.13 -19.75 -7.56
CA GLY A 46 5.42 -20.98 -7.87
C GLY A 46 4.52 -21.52 -6.74
N GLN A 47 4.41 -20.80 -5.65
CA GLN A 47 3.62 -21.18 -4.48
C GLN A 47 2.20 -20.59 -4.52
N THR A 48 1.28 -21.26 -3.84
CA THR A 48 -0.02 -20.68 -3.50
C THR A 48 0.09 -20.01 -2.14
N VAL A 49 -0.21 -18.71 -2.12
CA VAL A 49 -0.09 -17.87 -0.91
C VAL A 49 -1.40 -17.14 -0.66
N ILE A 50 -1.86 -17.18 0.59
CA ILE A 50 -2.95 -16.35 1.10
C ILE A 50 -2.39 -15.49 2.22
N THR A 51 -2.59 -14.18 2.15
CA THR A 51 -2.20 -13.26 3.22
C THR A 51 -3.38 -12.42 3.63
N GLY A 52 -3.64 -12.35 4.92
CA GLY A 52 -4.62 -11.44 5.52
C GLY A 52 -3.92 -10.45 6.43
N SER A 53 -4.37 -9.19 6.47
CA SER A 53 -3.89 -8.19 7.42
C SER A 53 -4.99 -7.28 7.93
N VAL A 54 -4.75 -6.76 9.13
CA VAL A 54 -5.58 -5.75 9.78
C VAL A 54 -4.67 -4.64 10.28
N ARG A 55 -4.96 -3.40 9.85
CA ARG A 55 -4.27 -2.19 10.28
C ARG A 55 -5.24 -1.27 10.99
N ARG A 56 -4.86 -0.80 12.16
CA ARG A 56 -5.60 0.17 12.95
C ARG A 56 -4.73 1.38 13.22
N GLN A 57 -5.12 2.51 12.65
CA GLN A 57 -4.38 3.78 12.79
C GLN A 57 -4.94 4.54 13.99
N TRP A 58 -4.12 5.39 14.62
CA TRP A 58 -4.54 6.33 15.66
C TRP A 58 -5.35 5.69 16.78
N SER A 59 -4.78 4.72 17.45
CA SER A 59 -5.42 3.88 18.47
C SER A 59 -6.03 4.66 19.66
N GLY A 60 -5.72 5.95 19.80
CA GLY A 60 -6.27 6.85 20.82
C GLY A 60 -7.56 7.58 20.45
N ILE A 61 -8.06 7.41 19.20
CA ILE A 61 -9.24 8.13 18.69
C ILE A 61 -10.38 7.15 18.46
N GLY A 62 -11.61 7.52 18.90
CA GLY A 62 -12.83 6.80 18.52
C GLY A 62 -13.06 6.90 17.00
N ASP A 63 -13.61 5.87 16.36
CA ASP A 63 -13.79 5.75 14.90
C ASP A 63 -12.50 5.97 14.07
N ALA A 64 -11.37 5.61 14.66
CA ALA A 64 -10.07 5.67 14.01
C ALA A 64 -10.03 4.87 12.70
N PRO A 65 -9.24 5.31 11.70
CA PRO A 65 -9.12 4.61 10.43
C PRO A 65 -8.70 3.15 10.62
N SER A 66 -9.37 2.25 9.93
CA SER A 66 -9.06 0.82 9.94
C SER A 66 -9.06 0.27 8.53
N THR A 67 -8.01 -0.49 8.21
CA THR A 67 -7.85 -1.15 6.93
C THR A 67 -7.74 -2.65 7.14
N GLN A 68 -8.52 -3.41 6.38
CA GLN A 68 -8.43 -4.86 6.31
C GLN A 68 -8.06 -5.25 4.89
N ALA A 69 -7.18 -6.21 4.74
CA ALA A 69 -6.74 -6.65 3.44
C ALA A 69 -6.61 -8.17 3.39
N VAL A 70 -7.00 -8.74 2.26
CA VAL A 70 -6.76 -10.14 1.93
C VAL A 70 -6.19 -10.20 0.53
N SER A 71 -5.12 -10.96 0.37
CA SER A 71 -4.52 -11.23 -0.92
C SER A 71 -4.30 -12.73 -1.12
N PHE A 72 -4.52 -13.17 -2.33
CA PHE A 72 -4.30 -14.52 -2.82
C PHE A 72 -3.37 -14.45 -4.03
N GLY A 73 -2.45 -15.37 -4.14
CA GLY A 73 -1.59 -15.53 -5.31
C GLY A 73 -1.25 -16.99 -5.53
N THR A 74 -1.28 -17.45 -6.78
CA THR A 74 -0.91 -18.82 -7.15
C THR A 74 -0.29 -18.89 -8.53
N SER A 75 0.59 -19.85 -8.75
CA SER A 75 1.07 -20.18 -10.08
C SER A 75 0.08 -21.12 -10.78
N LEU A 76 -0.32 -20.76 -12.00
CA LEU A 76 -1.16 -21.61 -12.85
C LEU A 76 -0.35 -22.60 -13.73
N GLY A 77 0.97 -22.64 -13.54
CA GLY A 77 1.88 -23.36 -14.43
C GLY A 77 2.16 -22.61 -15.73
N LYS A 78 3.03 -23.14 -16.59
CA LYS A 78 3.42 -22.55 -17.90
C LYS A 78 3.81 -21.07 -17.81
N ASN A 79 4.51 -20.69 -16.74
CA ASN A 79 4.94 -19.31 -16.47
C ASN A 79 3.81 -18.31 -16.16
N LEU A 80 2.57 -18.75 -15.99
CA LEU A 80 1.44 -17.90 -15.67
C LEU A 80 1.22 -17.86 -14.15
N GLY A 81 0.96 -16.67 -13.63
CA GLY A 81 0.52 -16.43 -12.27
C GLY A 81 -0.87 -15.78 -12.25
N PHE A 82 -1.60 -16.05 -11.17
CA PHE A 82 -2.91 -15.51 -10.90
C PHE A 82 -2.98 -14.97 -9.48
N GLY A 83 -3.66 -13.86 -9.29
CA GLY A 83 -3.85 -13.27 -7.98
C GLY A 83 -5.20 -12.59 -7.84
N VAL A 84 -5.65 -12.48 -6.59
CA VAL A 84 -6.83 -11.70 -6.20
C VAL A 84 -6.48 -10.91 -4.96
N SER A 85 -6.95 -9.69 -4.88
CA SER A 85 -6.81 -8.85 -3.69
C SER A 85 -8.09 -8.11 -3.38
N VAL A 86 -8.38 -7.99 -2.09
CA VAL A 86 -9.48 -7.20 -1.55
C VAL A 86 -8.96 -6.37 -0.40
N VAL A 87 -9.21 -5.07 -0.46
CA VAL A 87 -8.91 -4.12 0.62
C VAL A 87 -10.20 -3.44 1.03
N ASN A 88 -10.51 -3.48 2.31
CA ASN A 88 -11.58 -2.71 2.93
C ASN A 88 -10.94 -1.63 3.80
N ASP A 89 -11.18 -0.38 3.47
CA ASP A 89 -10.67 0.78 4.18
C ASP A 89 -11.83 1.63 4.71
N LYS A 90 -11.83 1.89 6.01
CA LYS A 90 -12.83 2.71 6.68
C LYS A 90 -12.14 3.90 7.32
N ILE A 91 -12.56 5.10 6.95
CA ILE A 91 -12.10 6.37 7.51
C ILE A 91 -13.33 7.20 7.88
N PHE A 92 -13.68 7.27 9.16
CA PHE A 92 -14.90 7.93 9.64
C PHE A 92 -16.15 7.40 8.91
N VAL A 93 -16.86 8.29 8.21
CA VAL A 93 -18.10 8.01 7.46
C VAL A 93 -17.84 7.43 6.06
N GLN A 94 -16.59 7.40 5.64
CA GLN A 94 -16.19 6.91 4.33
C GLN A 94 -15.72 5.47 4.40
N LYS A 95 -16.24 4.63 3.51
CA LYS A 95 -15.76 3.26 3.26
C LYS A 95 -15.30 3.13 1.84
N GLN A 96 -14.17 2.48 1.65
CA GLN A 96 -13.65 2.12 0.34
C GLN A 96 -13.35 0.63 0.30
N ASN A 97 -13.90 -0.06 -0.69
CA ASN A 97 -13.52 -1.43 -1.00
C ASN A 97 -12.80 -1.44 -2.33
N VAL A 98 -11.59 -1.97 -2.36
CA VAL A 98 -10.80 -2.16 -3.57
C VAL A 98 -10.71 -3.63 -3.87
N VAL A 99 -11.10 -4.02 -5.07
CA VAL A 99 -11.01 -5.41 -5.54
C VAL A 99 -10.12 -5.44 -6.77
N GLY A 100 -9.17 -6.34 -6.79
CA GLY A 100 -8.25 -6.53 -7.90
C GLY A 100 -8.07 -8.00 -8.25
N VAL A 101 -8.01 -8.28 -9.54
CA VAL A 101 -7.63 -9.57 -10.12
C VAL A 101 -6.37 -9.35 -10.94
N ASP A 102 -5.36 -10.15 -10.69
CA ASP A 102 -4.03 -10.04 -11.25
C ASP A 102 -3.70 -11.23 -12.12
N PHE A 103 -3.08 -10.98 -13.25
CA PHE A 103 -2.41 -12.00 -14.06
C PHE A 103 -0.96 -11.59 -14.27
N SER A 104 -0.06 -12.53 -14.13
CA SER A 104 1.36 -12.34 -14.38
C SER A 104 1.90 -13.35 -15.38
N TYR A 105 2.94 -12.97 -16.09
CA TYR A 105 3.67 -13.85 -16.98
C TYR A 105 5.17 -13.76 -16.69
N LYS A 106 5.78 -14.90 -16.43
CA LYS A 106 7.21 -15.03 -16.17
C LYS A 106 7.99 -15.21 -17.46
N VAL A 107 8.96 -14.35 -17.69
CA VAL A 107 9.94 -14.42 -18.80
C VAL A 107 11.30 -14.70 -18.19
N LYS A 108 11.93 -15.78 -18.62
CA LYS A 108 13.30 -16.09 -18.21
C LYS A 108 14.26 -15.14 -18.91
N VAL A 109 14.99 -14.30 -18.16
CA VAL A 109 15.96 -13.35 -18.72
C VAL A 109 17.32 -14.02 -18.89
N ASP A 110 17.79 -14.68 -17.84
CA ASP A 110 19.03 -15.44 -17.84
C ASP A 110 18.97 -16.66 -16.91
N ALA A 111 20.12 -17.23 -16.55
CA ALA A 111 20.20 -18.40 -15.66
C ALA A 111 19.85 -18.07 -14.20
N VAL A 112 19.89 -16.81 -13.78
CA VAL A 112 19.80 -16.37 -12.38
C VAL A 112 18.66 -15.40 -12.09
N ALA A 113 18.04 -14.82 -13.13
CA ALA A 113 16.99 -13.81 -12.99
C ALA A 113 15.79 -14.08 -13.91
N ASP A 114 14.60 -13.91 -13.33
CA ASP A 114 13.31 -13.95 -14.01
C ASP A 114 12.67 -12.57 -14.03
N LEU A 115 12.07 -12.20 -15.17
CA LEU A 115 11.23 -11.01 -15.31
C LEU A 115 9.77 -11.43 -15.30
N TYR A 116 8.98 -10.86 -14.40
CA TYR A 116 7.54 -11.03 -14.34
C TYR A 116 6.87 -9.76 -14.85
N LEU A 117 5.95 -9.90 -15.79
CA LEU A 117 5.09 -8.83 -16.29
C LEU A 117 3.68 -9.09 -15.81
N GLY A 118 3.02 -8.09 -15.26
CA GLY A 118 1.70 -8.25 -14.65
C GLY A 118 0.69 -7.25 -15.16
N VAL A 119 -0.57 -7.69 -15.22
CA VAL A 119 -1.74 -6.84 -15.48
C VAL A 119 -2.76 -7.04 -14.37
N LYS A 120 -3.44 -5.97 -14.00
CA LYS A 120 -4.50 -5.94 -13.00
C LYS A 120 -5.78 -5.44 -13.64
N ALA A 121 -6.91 -6.06 -13.30
CA ALA A 121 -8.24 -5.52 -13.55
C ALA A 121 -9.04 -5.52 -12.25
N GLY A 122 -9.86 -4.50 -12.04
CA GLY A 122 -10.60 -4.38 -10.78
C GLY A 122 -11.37 -3.09 -10.67
N GLY A 123 -11.60 -2.65 -9.45
CA GLY A 123 -12.27 -1.38 -9.21
C GLY A 123 -12.36 -1.02 -7.74
N HIS A 124 -12.79 0.21 -7.54
CA HIS A 124 -12.96 0.85 -6.24
C HIS A 124 -14.47 1.10 -6.04
N PHE A 125 -15.00 0.54 -4.96
CA PHE A 125 -16.34 0.82 -4.47
C PHE A 125 -16.22 1.84 -3.35
N TYR A 126 -16.81 2.99 -3.54
CA TYR A 126 -16.84 4.08 -2.58
C TYR A 126 -18.22 4.20 -1.97
N ASP A 127 -18.29 4.33 -0.67
CA ASP A 127 -19.51 4.56 0.09
C ASP A 127 -19.25 5.65 1.14
N VAL A 128 -20.03 6.72 1.09
CA VAL A 128 -20.02 7.80 2.08
C VAL A 128 -21.40 7.82 2.73
N ASN A 129 -21.44 7.58 4.04
CA ASN A 129 -22.66 7.59 4.82
C ASN A 129 -22.56 8.62 5.94
N THR A 130 -23.26 9.73 5.79
CA THR A 130 -23.30 10.83 6.77
C THR A 130 -24.44 10.69 7.78
N PHE A 131 -25.21 9.60 7.71
CA PHE A 131 -26.25 9.29 8.68
C PHE A 131 -25.65 9.13 10.08
N GLY A 132 -26.13 9.94 11.01
CA GLY A 132 -25.59 9.95 12.41
C GLY A 132 -24.60 11.10 12.69
N LEU A 133 -24.21 11.88 11.70
CA LEU A 133 -23.61 13.19 11.97
C LEU A 133 -24.70 14.14 12.48
N VAL A 134 -24.37 14.92 13.51
CA VAL A 134 -25.30 15.81 14.26
C VAL A 134 -26.11 16.68 13.28
N GLY A 135 -27.45 16.54 13.32
CA GLY A 135 -28.39 17.36 12.54
C GLY A 135 -28.89 16.74 11.23
N ALA A 136 -28.53 15.49 10.94
CA ALA A 136 -29.15 14.77 9.81
C ALA A 136 -30.57 14.35 10.17
N ASP A 137 -31.57 15.02 9.61
CA ASP A 137 -32.94 14.50 9.54
C ASP A 137 -32.93 13.13 8.86
N LYS A 138 -33.94 12.30 9.17
CA LYS A 138 -34.04 10.89 8.71
C LYS A 138 -34.09 10.69 7.19
N GLU A 139 -33.99 11.75 6.42
CA GLU A 139 -33.89 11.71 4.97
C GLU A 139 -32.42 11.55 4.52
N ARG A 140 -32.23 10.80 3.45
CA ARG A 140 -30.90 10.56 2.86
C ARG A 140 -30.19 11.88 2.61
N SER A 141 -29.05 12.09 3.26
CA SER A 141 -28.27 13.32 3.08
C SER A 141 -27.84 13.43 1.60
N PRO A 142 -27.90 14.64 0.99
CA PRO A 142 -27.33 14.84 -0.35
C PRO A 142 -25.82 14.60 -0.43
N LEU A 143 -25.16 14.29 0.69
CA LEU A 143 -23.76 13.90 0.80
C LEU A 143 -23.56 12.39 0.82
N ASP A 144 -24.64 11.59 1.00
CA ASP A 144 -24.57 10.14 0.93
C ASP A 144 -24.40 9.71 -0.52
N GLU A 145 -23.30 9.05 -0.83
CA GLU A 145 -22.94 8.65 -2.18
C GLU A 145 -22.32 7.27 -2.19
N SER A 146 -22.73 6.45 -3.17
CA SER A 146 -22.09 5.17 -3.44
C SER A 146 -21.71 5.15 -4.92
N THR A 147 -20.41 4.93 -5.20
CA THR A 147 -19.87 4.93 -6.55
C THR A 147 -18.93 3.74 -6.80
N PHE A 148 -18.91 3.28 -8.05
CA PHE A 148 -17.97 2.29 -8.54
C PHE A 148 -17.06 2.90 -9.60
N ASN A 149 -15.75 2.82 -9.39
CA ASN A 149 -14.73 3.26 -10.32
C ASN A 149 -13.94 2.04 -10.83
N PRO A 150 -14.13 1.61 -12.08
CA PRO A 150 -13.30 0.54 -12.65
C PRO A 150 -11.85 0.97 -12.74
N ASN A 151 -10.96 0.00 -12.65
CA ASN A 151 -9.53 0.24 -12.71
C ASN A 151 -8.80 -0.85 -13.46
N ILE A 152 -7.70 -0.47 -14.11
CA ILE A 152 -6.69 -1.36 -14.68
C ILE A 152 -5.32 -0.97 -14.15
N GLY A 153 -4.42 -1.91 -14.10
CA GLY A 153 -3.04 -1.66 -13.65
C GLY A 153 -2.04 -2.54 -14.38
N VAL A 154 -0.79 -2.13 -14.32
CA VAL A 154 0.33 -2.86 -14.90
C VAL A 154 1.51 -2.90 -13.94
N GLY A 155 2.38 -3.88 -14.12
CA GLY A 155 3.59 -3.97 -13.33
C GLY A 155 4.63 -4.88 -13.94
N ALA A 156 5.86 -4.66 -13.50
CA ALA A 156 7.01 -5.47 -13.82
C ALA A 156 7.79 -5.78 -12.55
N LEU A 157 8.38 -6.97 -12.48
CA LEU A 157 9.23 -7.42 -11.39
C LEU A 157 10.40 -8.19 -11.99
N LEU A 158 11.60 -7.70 -11.79
CA LEU A 158 12.83 -8.46 -12.01
C LEU A 158 13.24 -9.10 -10.68
N LYS A 159 13.39 -10.41 -10.65
CA LYS A 159 13.72 -11.15 -9.43
C LYS A 159 14.82 -12.18 -9.68
N SER A 160 15.77 -12.21 -8.78
CA SER A 160 16.77 -13.27 -8.64
C SER A 160 16.66 -13.92 -7.27
N LYS A 161 17.62 -14.78 -6.91
CA LYS A 161 17.65 -15.44 -5.58
C LYS A 161 17.78 -14.43 -4.43
N SER A 162 18.59 -13.39 -4.61
CA SER A 162 18.93 -12.44 -3.53
C SER A 162 18.52 -11.01 -3.83
N PHE A 163 18.01 -10.72 -5.02
CA PHE A 163 17.69 -9.36 -5.43
C PHE A 163 16.34 -9.30 -6.11
N TYR A 164 15.60 -8.24 -5.86
CA TYR A 164 14.44 -7.88 -6.66
C TYR A 164 14.40 -6.39 -6.94
N MET A 165 13.80 -6.04 -8.07
CA MET A 165 13.42 -4.67 -8.43
C MET A 165 12.06 -4.70 -9.11
N SER A 166 11.16 -3.84 -8.70
CA SER A 166 9.81 -3.80 -9.22
C SER A 166 9.35 -2.37 -9.54
N LEU A 167 8.57 -2.24 -10.61
CA LEU A 167 7.93 -1.00 -11.03
C LEU A 167 6.46 -1.31 -11.34
N SER A 168 5.52 -0.48 -10.87
CA SER A 168 4.11 -0.69 -11.14
C SER A 168 3.28 0.59 -11.11
N ILE A 169 2.15 0.51 -11.80
CA ILE A 169 1.06 1.49 -11.72
C ILE A 169 -0.22 0.65 -11.54
N PRO A 170 -0.62 0.33 -10.29
CA PRO A 170 -1.79 -0.51 -10.02
C PRO A 170 -3.11 0.17 -10.37
N ASN A 171 -3.14 1.50 -10.50
CA ASN A 171 -4.30 2.33 -10.79
C ASN A 171 -3.98 3.26 -11.95
N LEU A 172 -4.24 2.83 -13.19
CA LEU A 172 -4.00 3.61 -14.41
C LEU A 172 -5.16 4.54 -14.77
N ILE A 173 -6.39 4.16 -14.42
CA ILE A 173 -7.56 4.94 -14.80
C ILE A 173 -7.72 6.11 -13.83
N ASN A 174 -7.62 7.32 -14.37
CA ASN A 174 -7.93 8.54 -13.63
C ASN A 174 -9.44 8.74 -13.57
N SER A 175 -10.01 8.75 -12.38
CA SER A 175 -11.47 8.91 -12.20
C SER A 175 -12.00 10.31 -12.54
N GLU A 176 -11.14 11.32 -12.77
CA GLU A 176 -11.57 12.63 -13.30
C GLU A 176 -12.31 12.50 -14.65
N ASN A 177 -11.89 11.57 -15.49
CA ASN A 177 -12.51 11.33 -16.78
C ASN A 177 -13.93 10.77 -16.67
N TYR A 178 -14.20 9.96 -15.65
CA TYR A 178 -15.54 9.42 -15.37
C TYR A 178 -16.50 10.48 -14.83
N ARG A 179 -15.98 11.42 -14.03
CA ARG A 179 -16.74 12.54 -13.47
C ARG A 179 -17.34 13.44 -14.55
N ASN A 180 -16.59 13.67 -15.63
CA ASN A 180 -17.01 14.51 -16.74
C ASN A 180 -18.08 13.84 -17.62
N LEU A 181 -18.14 12.49 -17.64
CA LEU A 181 -19.09 11.72 -18.44
C LEU A 181 -20.45 11.53 -17.78
N SER A 182 -20.50 11.47 -16.44
CA SER A 182 -21.70 11.12 -15.69
C SER A 182 -22.44 12.31 -15.07
N GLY A 183 -21.90 13.53 -15.17
CA GLY A 183 -22.51 14.73 -14.61
C GLY A 183 -22.56 14.81 -13.07
N TYR A 184 -22.03 13.82 -12.37
CA TYR A 184 -22.01 13.76 -10.90
C TYR A 184 -20.85 14.58 -10.30
N ARG A 185 -21.17 15.39 -9.31
CA ARG A 185 -20.29 16.44 -8.77
C ARG A 185 -19.20 15.98 -7.78
N LYS A 186 -19.17 14.73 -7.30
CA LYS A 186 -18.35 14.36 -6.13
C LYS A 186 -17.77 12.93 -6.17
N ILE A 187 -17.28 12.45 -7.29
CA ILE A 187 -16.50 11.20 -7.28
C ILE A 187 -15.10 11.51 -6.78
N PRO A 188 -14.57 10.77 -5.79
CA PRO A 188 -13.18 10.92 -5.37
C PRO A 188 -12.24 10.69 -6.56
N VAL A 189 -11.35 11.63 -6.78
CA VAL A 189 -10.41 11.59 -7.90
C VAL A 189 -9.25 10.68 -7.52
N HIS A 190 -9.19 9.48 -8.13
CA HIS A 190 -8.01 8.63 -8.04
C HIS A 190 -7.01 9.04 -9.12
N LYS A 191 -5.82 9.44 -8.69
CA LYS A 191 -4.68 9.71 -9.58
C LYS A 191 -3.84 8.46 -9.70
N PRO A 192 -3.22 8.18 -10.85
CA PRO A 192 -2.27 7.09 -10.99
C PRO A 192 -1.12 7.21 -9.99
N HIS A 193 -0.84 6.11 -9.30
CA HIS A 193 0.30 5.98 -8.39
C HIS A 193 1.37 5.14 -9.05
N VAL A 194 2.58 5.66 -9.12
CA VAL A 194 3.75 4.92 -9.58
C VAL A 194 4.49 4.40 -8.36
N TYR A 195 4.71 3.09 -8.31
CA TYR A 195 5.47 2.42 -7.26
C TYR A 195 6.76 1.87 -7.82
N TRP A 196 7.86 2.16 -7.16
CA TRP A 196 9.16 1.55 -7.43
C TRP A 196 9.71 0.97 -6.15
N SER A 197 10.03 -0.32 -6.15
CA SER A 197 10.61 -0.96 -4.99
C SER A 197 11.79 -1.84 -5.38
N SER A 198 12.73 -2.00 -4.46
CA SER A 198 13.85 -2.91 -4.60
C SER A 198 14.30 -3.41 -3.24
N GLY A 199 14.93 -4.57 -3.21
CA GLY A 199 15.50 -5.15 -2.02
C GLY A 199 16.58 -6.17 -2.34
N TYR A 200 17.37 -6.46 -1.32
CA TYR A 200 18.49 -7.40 -1.42
C TYR A 200 18.58 -8.26 -0.16
N ASP A 201 18.83 -9.56 -0.33
CA ASP A 201 19.07 -10.51 0.74
C ASP A 201 20.59 -10.72 0.90
N ILE A 202 21.16 -10.25 2.03
CA ILE A 202 22.57 -10.31 2.36
C ILE A 202 22.79 -11.42 3.39
N ASN A 203 23.41 -12.51 3.00
CA ASN A 203 23.81 -13.56 3.94
C ASN A 203 24.95 -13.02 4.83
N LEU A 204 24.72 -12.94 6.13
CA LEU A 204 25.73 -12.49 7.11
C LEU A 204 26.63 -13.63 7.58
N ASN A 205 26.25 -14.87 7.31
CA ASN A 205 27.04 -16.07 7.60
C ASN A 205 26.99 -17.07 6.43
N PRO A 206 27.96 -18.00 6.34
CA PRO A 206 28.06 -18.92 5.20
C PRO A 206 26.89 -19.88 5.04
N ASP A 207 26.22 -20.26 6.15
CA ASP A 207 25.07 -21.18 6.16
C ASP A 207 23.73 -20.49 5.91
N ALA A 208 23.78 -19.17 5.66
CA ALA A 208 22.60 -18.33 5.45
C ALA A 208 21.53 -18.44 6.58
N SER A 209 21.97 -18.80 7.81
CA SER A 209 21.08 -18.80 8.96
C SER A 209 20.79 -17.39 9.49
N LEU A 210 21.59 -16.41 9.08
CA LEU A 210 21.43 -15.00 9.41
C LEU A 210 21.43 -14.17 8.11
N VAL A 211 20.29 -13.56 7.76
CA VAL A 211 20.11 -12.82 6.51
C VAL A 211 19.61 -11.42 6.81
N LEU A 212 20.37 -10.41 6.39
CA LEU A 212 19.93 -9.02 6.42
C LEU A 212 19.20 -8.68 5.11
N LYS A 213 18.01 -8.09 5.22
CA LYS A 213 17.12 -7.81 4.08
C LYS A 213 16.75 -6.33 4.00
N PRO A 214 17.68 -5.46 3.55
CA PRO A 214 17.34 -4.08 3.24
C PRO A 214 16.43 -4.00 2.03
N SER A 215 15.47 -3.08 2.06
CA SER A 215 14.56 -2.80 0.96
C SER A 215 14.03 -1.38 1.02
N PHE A 216 13.56 -0.88 -0.11
CA PHE A 216 12.87 0.40 -0.15
C PHE A 216 11.65 0.35 -1.06
N MET A 217 10.74 1.28 -0.83
CA MET A 217 9.63 1.59 -1.71
C MET A 217 9.51 3.09 -1.90
N LEU A 218 9.46 3.50 -3.14
CA LEU A 218 9.18 4.86 -3.56
C LEU A 218 7.81 4.90 -4.20
N ARG A 219 6.99 5.88 -3.82
CA ARG A 219 5.66 6.09 -4.36
C ARG A 219 5.55 7.53 -4.84
N TYR A 220 5.15 7.67 -6.10
CA TYR A 220 4.95 8.95 -6.74
C TYR A 220 3.50 9.10 -7.20
N VAL A 221 2.92 10.25 -6.90
CA VAL A 221 1.59 10.69 -7.35
C VAL A 221 1.69 12.13 -7.85
N ASN A 222 1.11 12.39 -9.00
CA ASN A 222 1.15 13.75 -9.54
C ASN A 222 0.46 14.76 -8.61
N GLY A 223 1.18 15.80 -8.23
CA GLY A 223 0.71 16.86 -7.34
C GLY A 223 0.85 16.54 -5.84
N SER A 224 1.60 15.50 -5.47
CA SER A 224 1.95 15.18 -4.08
C SER A 224 3.46 15.00 -3.92
N PRO A 225 4.03 15.26 -2.73
CA PRO A 225 5.42 14.92 -2.46
C PRO A 225 5.68 13.42 -2.65
N VAL A 226 6.87 13.07 -3.12
CA VAL A 226 7.30 11.68 -3.23
C VAL A 226 7.36 11.05 -1.84
N SER A 227 6.72 9.91 -1.65
CA SER A 227 6.84 9.10 -0.44
C SER A 227 7.97 8.10 -0.60
N PHE A 228 8.85 8.01 0.38
CA PHE A 228 9.95 7.08 0.42
C PHE A 228 9.95 6.31 1.73
N ASP A 229 9.88 4.99 1.63
CA ASP A 229 9.91 4.07 2.75
C ASP A 229 11.17 3.21 2.64
N PHE A 230 12.01 3.24 3.65
CA PHE A 230 13.16 2.35 3.80
C PHE A 230 12.86 1.31 4.88
N ASN A 231 13.13 0.05 4.59
CA ASN A 231 12.89 -1.06 5.48
C ASN A 231 14.16 -1.92 5.57
N THR A 232 14.47 -2.39 6.77
CA THR A 232 15.54 -3.38 6.96
C THR A 232 15.09 -4.42 7.97
N MET A 233 15.22 -5.70 7.60
CA MET A 233 14.85 -6.82 8.44
C MET A 233 16.03 -7.76 8.61
N LEU A 234 16.15 -8.34 9.79
CA LEU A 234 17.11 -9.39 10.10
C LEU A 234 16.35 -10.71 10.27
N ASN A 235 16.59 -11.64 9.37
CA ASN A 235 16.03 -12.97 9.42
C ASN A 235 16.99 -13.92 10.14
N ILE A 236 16.47 -14.66 11.11
CA ILE A 236 17.22 -15.66 11.89
C ILE A 236 16.63 -17.04 11.62
N GLN A 237 17.44 -17.90 10.99
CA GLN A 237 17.14 -19.32 10.72
C GLN A 237 15.76 -19.54 10.03
N ASN A 238 15.22 -18.55 9.36
CA ASN A 238 13.87 -18.56 8.78
C ASN A 238 12.71 -18.78 9.79
N TYR A 239 12.97 -18.64 11.09
CA TYR A 239 11.94 -18.74 12.14
C TYR A 239 11.47 -17.38 12.62
N VAL A 240 12.39 -16.44 12.78
CA VAL A 240 12.08 -15.09 13.27
C VAL A 240 12.69 -14.07 12.32
N GLU A 241 11.92 -13.08 11.97
CA GLU A 241 12.42 -11.91 11.25
C GLU A 241 12.00 -10.67 12.05
N PHE A 242 12.93 -9.75 12.32
CA PHE A 242 12.63 -8.50 12.98
C PHE A 242 13.45 -7.36 12.39
N GLY A 243 12.93 -6.16 12.54
CA GLY A 243 13.59 -4.99 11.99
C GLY A 243 12.78 -3.72 12.12
N GLY A 244 13.04 -2.78 11.24
CA GLY A 244 12.38 -1.49 11.27
C GLY A 244 12.15 -0.90 9.88
N MET A 245 11.20 0.01 9.85
CA MET A 245 10.88 0.83 8.69
C MET A 245 10.99 2.31 9.06
N TYR A 246 11.54 3.10 8.16
CA TYR A 246 11.51 4.55 8.21
C TYR A 246 10.81 5.10 6.97
N SER A 247 9.70 5.76 7.18
CA SER A 247 8.98 6.54 6.16
C SER A 247 9.40 7.98 6.25
N PHE A 248 10.01 8.50 5.21
CA PHE A 248 10.54 9.86 5.19
C PHE A 248 9.45 10.90 5.49
N ASN A 249 9.68 11.77 6.49
CA ASN A 249 8.76 12.80 6.99
C ASN A 249 7.38 12.29 7.44
N ARG A 250 7.20 10.99 7.71
CA ARG A 250 5.92 10.42 8.09
C ARG A 250 5.98 9.63 9.41
N ALA A 251 6.76 8.56 9.44
CA ALA A 251 6.73 7.63 10.56
C ALA A 251 7.98 6.76 10.63
N TYR A 252 8.16 6.12 11.77
CA TYR A 252 9.08 4.98 11.95
C TYR A 252 8.30 3.81 12.54
N ALA A 253 8.69 2.59 12.20
CA ALA A 253 8.04 1.40 12.70
C ALA A 253 9.03 0.33 13.13
N GLY A 254 8.67 -0.41 14.17
CA GLY A 254 9.27 -1.69 14.53
C GLY A 254 8.43 -2.82 13.96
N ILE A 255 9.06 -3.84 13.42
CA ILE A 255 8.42 -4.99 12.78
C ILE A 255 9.00 -6.26 13.36
N VAL A 256 8.13 -7.24 13.63
CA VAL A 256 8.52 -8.61 14.00
C VAL A 256 7.57 -9.59 13.35
N ASP A 257 8.12 -10.70 12.86
CA ASP A 257 7.33 -11.82 12.37
C ASP A 257 7.93 -13.17 12.76
N PHE A 258 7.07 -14.18 12.78
CA PHE A 258 7.39 -15.53 13.20
C PHE A 258 6.88 -16.52 12.16
N THR A 259 7.76 -17.36 11.68
CA THR A 259 7.43 -18.53 10.88
C THR A 259 7.10 -19.69 11.82
N ILE A 260 5.81 -19.88 12.09
CA ILE A 260 5.29 -20.91 13.02
C ILE A 260 5.49 -22.31 12.43
N SER A 261 5.33 -22.42 11.13
CA SER A 261 5.55 -23.66 10.38
C SER A 261 5.92 -23.32 8.94
N LYS A 262 6.29 -24.34 8.12
CA LYS A 262 6.55 -24.14 6.68
C LYS A 262 5.37 -23.53 5.92
N LYS A 263 4.17 -23.57 6.51
CA LYS A 263 2.93 -23.10 5.89
C LYS A 263 2.35 -21.85 6.52
N LEU A 264 2.78 -21.48 7.73
CA LEU A 264 2.16 -20.42 8.51
C LEU A 264 3.20 -19.44 9.02
N MET A 265 3.01 -18.18 8.67
CA MET A 265 3.74 -17.02 9.21
C MET A 265 2.75 -16.02 9.77
N VAL A 266 3.11 -15.39 10.90
CA VAL A 266 2.36 -14.29 11.51
C VAL A 266 3.31 -13.15 11.82
N GLY A 267 2.82 -11.92 11.78
CA GLY A 267 3.66 -10.79 12.13
C GLY A 267 2.88 -9.59 12.60
N TYR A 268 3.64 -8.67 13.16
CA TYR A 268 3.15 -7.46 13.79
C TYR A 268 4.07 -6.28 13.49
N ALA A 269 3.47 -5.13 13.23
CA ALA A 269 4.17 -3.86 13.15
C ALA A 269 3.54 -2.82 14.08
N TYR A 270 4.40 -2.05 14.71
CA TYR A 270 4.07 -0.87 15.49
C TYR A 270 4.67 0.35 14.82
N GLU A 271 3.82 1.28 14.39
CA GLU A 271 4.24 2.51 13.71
C GLU A 271 3.94 3.73 14.58
N ALA A 272 4.96 4.54 14.78
CA ALA A 272 4.86 5.82 15.46
C ALA A 272 5.12 6.97 14.47
N MET A 273 4.29 8.02 14.53
CA MET A 273 4.41 9.19 13.67
C MET A 273 5.58 10.08 14.09
N THR A 274 6.26 10.70 13.13
CA THR A 274 7.29 11.70 13.41
C THR A 274 6.67 13.00 13.90
N SER A 275 7.43 13.79 14.67
CA SER A 275 6.97 15.06 15.28
C SER A 275 6.55 16.14 14.28
N SER A 276 6.92 16.00 13.00
CA SER A 276 6.52 16.89 11.92
C SER A 276 5.08 16.72 11.44
N THR A 277 4.39 15.66 11.89
CA THR A 277 3.03 15.35 11.47
C THR A 277 2.04 16.06 12.41
N GLN A 278 1.09 16.81 11.87
CA GLN A 278 0.11 17.61 12.62
C GLN A 278 -0.84 16.78 13.53
N LEU A 279 -0.71 15.47 13.53
CA LEU A 279 -1.52 14.51 14.29
C LEU A 279 -0.81 13.99 15.55
N GLN A 280 0.10 14.76 16.12
CA GLN A 280 0.67 14.45 17.45
C GLN A 280 -0.46 14.36 18.47
N GLY A 281 -0.63 13.18 19.09
CA GLY A 281 -1.71 12.90 20.03
C GLY A 281 -2.82 12.00 19.50
N ALA A 282 -2.87 11.73 18.19
CA ALA A 282 -3.81 10.78 17.61
C ALA A 282 -3.52 9.31 17.96
N GLY A 283 -2.37 9.03 18.58
CA GLY A 283 -1.93 7.68 18.92
C GLY A 283 -1.17 7.00 17.79
N ASN A 284 -0.72 5.79 18.07
CA ASN A 284 0.13 5.02 17.18
C ASN A 284 -0.70 4.08 16.29
N THR A 285 -0.05 3.47 15.32
CA THR A 285 -0.66 2.55 14.39
C THR A 285 -0.18 1.13 14.68
N HIS A 286 -1.10 0.18 14.66
CA HIS A 286 -0.86 -1.23 14.84
C HIS A 286 -1.28 -1.98 13.58
N GLU A 287 -0.45 -2.91 13.14
CA GLU A 287 -0.75 -3.76 11.99
C GLU A 287 -0.37 -5.20 12.29
N PHE A 288 -1.28 -6.13 11.98
CA PHE A 288 -1.09 -7.57 12.11
C PHE A 288 -1.26 -8.22 10.75
N PHE A 289 -0.49 -9.26 10.47
CA PHE A 289 -0.73 -10.11 9.32
C PHE A 289 -0.62 -11.60 9.66
N ILE A 290 -1.28 -12.39 8.84
CA ILE A 290 -1.19 -13.84 8.80
C ILE A 290 -1.00 -14.26 7.34
N LYS A 291 -0.04 -15.16 7.09
CA LYS A 291 0.29 -15.67 5.77
C LYS A 291 0.29 -17.18 5.77
N PHE A 292 -0.46 -17.75 4.86
CA PHE A 292 -0.47 -19.19 4.58
C PHE A 292 0.19 -19.46 3.23
N THR A 293 1.04 -20.50 3.19
CA THR A 293 1.74 -20.97 1.99
C THR A 293 1.44 -22.46 1.79
N PHE A 294 1.05 -22.85 0.58
CA PHE A 294 0.65 -24.21 0.23
C PHE A 294 1.54 -24.81 -0.86
#